data_5b252ca65e76ede3a56800912542578b
#
_entry.id   5b252ca65e76ede3a56800912542578b
#
_cell.length_a   1.000
_cell.length_b   1.000
_cell.length_c   1.000
_cell.angle_alpha   90.00
_cell.angle_beta   90.00
_cell.angle_gamma   90.00
#
_symmetry.space_group_name_H-M   'P 1'
#
loop_
_entity.id
_entity.type
_entity.pdbx_description
1 polymer ?
#
loop_
_entity_poly.entity_id
_entity_poly.type
_entity_poly.pdbx_seq_one_letter_code
_entity_poly.pdbx_strand_id
1 'polypeptide(L)'
;MGLGAGADPNMGKKAADEVAGEIEEYIEGSHMVFLTAGMGGGTGTGASPVVARIAKELGILTVGVVTKPFEMEGKRKIKRAEEGIAELQKYVDNLIVIPNQNIFHLAKPETSFTDSLQFADNVLIDGVKTVSYTHLTLPTKSSV
;
A
#
# COMPACT_ATOMS: atom_id res chain seq x y z
N MET A 1 -17.88 5.87 -9.50
CA MET A 1 -18.16 6.79 -8.41
C MET A 1 -16.85 7.38 -7.88
N GLY A 2 -16.72 8.67 -7.86
CA GLY A 2 -15.50 9.34 -7.39
C GLY A 2 -15.49 9.68 -5.90
N LEU A 3 -16.29 9.00 -5.08
CA LEU A 3 -16.37 9.28 -3.65
C LEU A 3 -15.40 8.40 -2.88
N GLY A 4 -14.73 8.98 -1.88
CA GLY A 4 -13.87 8.23 -0.97
C GLY A 4 -14.67 7.33 -0.03
N ALA A 5 -13.97 6.48 0.71
CA ALA A 5 -14.58 5.53 1.63
C ALA A 5 -14.98 6.15 2.99
N GLY A 6 -14.82 7.45 3.19
CA GLY A 6 -15.16 8.10 4.46
C GLY A 6 -14.37 7.56 5.65
N ALA A 7 -13.12 7.16 5.43
CA ALA A 7 -12.24 6.52 6.40
C ALA A 7 -12.76 5.18 6.95
N ASP A 8 -13.70 4.54 6.26
CA ASP A 8 -14.20 3.21 6.64
C ASP A 8 -13.57 2.13 5.74
N PRO A 9 -12.72 1.24 6.29
CA PRO A 9 -12.12 0.16 5.51
C PRO A 9 -13.13 -0.80 4.88
N ASN A 10 -14.28 -1.01 5.50
CA ASN A 10 -15.32 -1.88 4.94
C ASN A 10 -15.90 -1.31 3.65
N MET A 11 -16.02 0.00 3.56
CA MET A 11 -16.46 0.66 2.34
C MET A 11 -15.40 0.57 1.25
N GLY A 12 -14.12 0.72 1.60
CA GLY A 12 -13.02 0.53 0.65
C GLY A 12 -12.96 -0.89 0.11
N LYS A 13 -13.12 -1.87 0.97
CA LYS A 13 -13.17 -3.28 0.59
C LYS A 13 -14.35 -3.55 -0.33
N LYS A 14 -15.53 -3.08 0.03
CA LYS A 14 -16.74 -3.27 -0.75
C LYS A 14 -16.61 -2.66 -2.16
N ALA A 15 -16.08 -1.44 -2.24
CA ALA A 15 -15.85 -0.79 -3.52
C ALA A 15 -14.89 -1.58 -4.41
N ALA A 16 -13.82 -2.14 -3.84
CA ALA A 16 -12.88 -2.97 -4.58
C ALA A 16 -13.52 -4.30 -4.99
N ASP A 17 -14.32 -4.92 -4.14
CA ASP A 17 -15.03 -6.16 -4.47
C ASP A 17 -16.02 -5.96 -5.63
N GLU A 18 -16.66 -4.80 -5.71
CA GLU A 18 -17.58 -4.47 -6.80
C GLU A 18 -16.89 -4.40 -8.17
N VAL A 19 -15.62 -4.05 -8.20
CA VAL A 19 -14.83 -3.94 -9.43
C VAL A 19 -13.77 -5.02 -9.55
N ALA A 20 -13.89 -6.10 -8.80
CA ALA A 20 -12.89 -7.17 -8.76
C ALA A 20 -12.62 -7.75 -10.16
N GLY A 21 -13.63 -7.92 -10.98
CA GLY A 21 -13.48 -8.41 -12.36
C GLY A 21 -12.69 -7.46 -13.24
N GLU A 22 -12.87 -6.16 -13.07
CA GLU A 22 -12.09 -5.13 -13.79
C GLU A 22 -10.64 -5.10 -13.34
N ILE A 23 -10.40 -5.25 -12.04
CA ILE A 23 -9.05 -5.33 -11.48
C ILE A 23 -8.34 -6.55 -12.06
N GLU A 24 -9.01 -7.69 -12.07
CA GLU A 24 -8.47 -8.93 -12.63
C GLU A 24 -8.05 -8.77 -14.08
N GLU A 25 -8.91 -8.19 -14.93
CA GLU A 25 -8.59 -7.90 -16.32
C GLU A 25 -7.39 -6.97 -16.45
N TYR A 26 -7.30 -5.96 -15.58
CA TYR A 26 -6.27 -4.94 -15.65
C TYR A 26 -4.88 -5.50 -15.33
N ILE A 27 -4.79 -6.42 -14.37
CA ILE A 27 -3.50 -6.98 -13.93
C ILE A 27 -3.18 -8.33 -14.57
N GLU A 28 -4.13 -8.95 -15.24
CA GLU A 28 -3.92 -10.24 -15.92
C GLU A 28 -2.77 -10.14 -16.91
N GLY A 29 -1.91 -11.16 -16.91
CA GLY A 29 -0.73 -11.19 -17.77
C GLY A 29 0.49 -10.46 -17.22
N SER A 30 0.35 -9.77 -16.09
CA SER A 30 1.49 -9.17 -15.40
C SER A 30 2.33 -10.23 -14.71
N HIS A 31 3.64 -10.04 -14.66
CA HIS A 31 4.55 -10.93 -13.93
C HIS A 31 4.71 -10.50 -12.49
N MET A 32 4.56 -9.22 -12.21
CA MET A 32 4.69 -8.64 -10.88
C MET A 32 3.73 -7.46 -10.73
N VAL A 33 3.18 -7.33 -9.54
CA VAL A 33 2.34 -6.20 -9.15
C VAL A 33 2.94 -5.54 -7.91
N PHE A 34 3.18 -4.24 -7.99
CA PHE A 34 3.51 -3.41 -6.85
C PHE A 34 2.22 -2.75 -6.33
N LEU A 35 1.96 -2.95 -5.07
CA LEU A 35 0.78 -2.41 -4.41
C LEU A 35 1.23 -1.40 -3.35
N THR A 36 0.92 -0.12 -3.59
CA THR A 36 1.28 0.94 -2.66
C THR A 36 0.03 1.53 -2.03
N ALA A 37 0.07 1.70 -0.72
CA ALA A 37 -1.07 2.26 0.01
C ALA A 37 -0.66 2.92 1.31
N GLY A 38 -1.39 3.97 1.70
CA GLY A 38 -1.35 4.51 3.04
C GLY A 38 -2.38 3.79 3.90
N MET A 39 -1.94 3.09 4.93
CA MET A 39 -2.82 2.35 5.82
C MET A 39 -3.39 3.24 6.91
N GLY A 40 -4.56 2.90 7.40
CA GLY A 40 -5.28 3.64 8.44
C GLY A 40 -6.51 4.39 7.97
N GLY A 41 -6.58 4.73 6.67
CA GLY A 41 -7.76 5.29 6.05
C GLY A 41 -8.74 4.20 5.61
N GLY A 42 -9.75 4.59 4.84
CA GLY A 42 -10.75 3.65 4.34
C GLY A 42 -10.34 2.93 3.07
N THR A 43 -9.92 3.68 2.05
CA THR A 43 -9.65 3.15 0.72
C THR A 43 -8.45 2.20 0.72
N GLY A 44 -7.28 2.69 1.12
CA GLY A 44 -6.06 1.88 1.10
C GLY A 44 -6.15 0.66 2.01
N THR A 45 -6.64 0.86 3.23
CA THR A 45 -6.76 -0.20 4.23
C THR A 45 -7.72 -1.32 3.78
N GLY A 46 -8.85 -0.94 3.18
CA GLY A 46 -9.87 -1.89 2.76
C GLY A 46 -9.63 -2.50 1.39
N ALA A 47 -9.17 -1.71 0.43
CA ALA A 47 -9.02 -2.14 -0.96
C ALA A 47 -7.74 -2.91 -1.24
N SER A 48 -6.63 -2.58 -0.56
CA SER A 48 -5.32 -3.21 -0.81
C SER A 48 -5.36 -4.73 -0.66
N PRO A 49 -5.96 -5.30 0.41
CA PRO A 49 -6.04 -6.76 0.53
C PRO A 49 -6.84 -7.41 -0.58
N VAL A 50 -7.87 -6.74 -1.09
CA VAL A 50 -8.67 -7.25 -2.21
C VAL A 50 -7.84 -7.38 -3.47
N VAL A 51 -7.09 -6.33 -3.81
CA VAL A 51 -6.20 -6.34 -4.99
C VAL A 51 -5.11 -7.40 -4.84
N ALA A 52 -4.51 -7.50 -3.66
CA ALA A 52 -3.48 -8.49 -3.38
C ALA A 52 -4.03 -9.92 -3.50
N ARG A 53 -5.24 -10.16 -3.02
CA ARG A 53 -5.90 -11.46 -3.16
C ARG A 53 -6.09 -11.84 -4.61
N ILE A 54 -6.57 -10.91 -5.42
CA ILE A 54 -6.79 -11.14 -6.86
C ILE A 54 -5.47 -11.48 -7.54
N ALA A 55 -4.41 -10.72 -7.27
CA ALA A 55 -3.09 -10.98 -7.82
C ALA A 55 -2.57 -12.36 -7.42
N LYS A 56 -2.76 -12.76 -6.17
CA LYS A 56 -2.38 -14.07 -5.68
C LYS A 56 -3.12 -15.19 -6.38
N GLU A 57 -4.43 -15.03 -6.57
CA GLU A 57 -5.26 -16.02 -7.27
C GLU A 57 -4.83 -16.20 -8.73
N LEU A 58 -4.31 -15.15 -9.36
CA LEU A 58 -3.78 -15.19 -10.71
C LEU A 58 -2.33 -15.70 -10.77
N GLY A 59 -1.72 -16.01 -9.64
CA GLY A 59 -0.32 -16.47 -9.59
C GLY A 59 0.71 -15.39 -9.88
N ILE A 60 0.35 -14.12 -9.68
CA ILE A 60 1.23 -12.96 -9.92
C ILE A 60 2.03 -12.66 -8.66
N LEU A 61 3.35 -12.44 -8.82
CA LEU A 61 4.19 -11.99 -7.71
C LEU A 61 3.73 -10.61 -7.24
N THR A 62 3.42 -10.50 -5.96
CA THR A 62 2.84 -9.27 -5.39
C THR A 62 3.74 -8.73 -4.30
N VAL A 63 4.13 -7.47 -4.44
CA VAL A 63 4.94 -6.74 -3.46
C VAL A 63 4.12 -5.56 -2.94
N GLY A 64 3.91 -5.51 -1.64
CA GLY A 64 3.23 -4.41 -0.99
C GLY A 64 4.22 -3.43 -0.36
N VAL A 65 4.01 -2.15 -0.59
CA VAL A 65 4.76 -1.06 0.06
C VAL A 65 3.74 -0.13 0.69
N VAL A 66 3.65 -0.15 1.99
CA VAL A 66 2.60 0.58 2.72
C VAL A 66 3.18 1.46 3.80
N THR A 67 2.44 2.51 4.16
CA THR A 67 2.81 3.37 5.28
C THR A 67 1.87 3.12 6.46
N LYS A 68 2.42 3.26 7.68
CA LYS A 68 1.64 3.33 8.92
C LYS A 68 1.46 4.79 9.30
N PRO A 69 0.29 5.16 9.86
CA PRO A 69 0.03 6.54 10.24
C PRO A 69 0.90 7.00 11.41
N PHE A 70 1.04 8.31 11.57
CA PHE A 70 1.67 8.93 12.74
C PHE A 70 0.88 8.61 14.01
N GLU A 71 1.56 8.55 15.15
CA GLU A 71 0.90 8.42 16.44
C GLU A 71 -0.10 9.56 16.69
N MET A 72 0.25 10.78 16.24
CA MET A 72 -0.63 11.95 16.38
C MET A 72 -1.93 11.84 15.58
N GLU A 73 -2.01 10.95 14.62
CA GLU A 73 -3.24 10.73 13.85
C GLU A 73 -4.31 9.95 14.64
N GLY A 74 -3.94 9.40 15.78
CA GLY A 74 -4.85 8.76 16.72
C GLY A 74 -4.78 7.24 16.73
N LYS A 75 -5.13 6.68 17.89
CA LYS A 75 -5.06 5.23 18.13
C LYS A 75 -5.99 4.44 17.20
N ARG A 76 -7.14 5.01 16.88
CA ARG A 76 -8.13 4.36 16.00
C ARG A 76 -7.57 4.12 14.61
N LYS A 77 -6.87 5.13 14.07
CA LYS A 77 -6.27 5.05 12.75
C LYS A 77 -5.12 4.05 12.73
N ILE A 78 -4.30 4.04 13.78
CA ILE A 78 -3.20 3.07 13.93
C ILE A 78 -3.76 1.64 14.01
N LYS A 79 -4.82 1.42 14.75
CA LYS A 79 -5.46 0.11 14.86
C LYS A 79 -5.99 -0.36 13.50
N ARG A 80 -6.65 0.50 12.76
CA ARG A 80 -7.12 0.18 11.41
C ARG A 80 -5.96 -0.20 10.49
N ALA A 81 -4.85 0.54 10.57
CA ALA A 81 -3.65 0.26 9.79
C ALA A 81 -3.09 -1.11 10.11
N GLU A 82 -2.97 -1.45 11.38
CA GLU A 82 -2.45 -2.75 11.80
C GLU A 82 -3.34 -3.90 11.34
N GLU A 83 -4.64 -3.75 11.44
CA GLU A 83 -5.60 -4.74 10.96
C GLU A 83 -5.50 -4.92 9.44
N GLY A 84 -5.40 -3.80 8.70
CA GLY A 84 -5.25 -3.84 7.25
C GLY A 84 -3.94 -4.47 6.79
N ILE A 85 -2.85 -4.18 7.50
CA ILE A 85 -1.55 -4.79 7.23
C ILE A 85 -1.60 -6.30 7.49
N ALA A 86 -2.23 -6.73 8.57
CA ALA A 86 -2.38 -8.15 8.87
C ALA A 86 -3.16 -8.89 7.78
N GLU A 87 -4.21 -8.28 7.24
CA GLU A 87 -4.95 -8.84 6.11
C GLU A 87 -4.10 -8.88 4.84
N LEU A 88 -3.39 -7.79 4.56
CA LEU A 88 -2.55 -7.69 3.37
C LEU A 88 -1.44 -8.71 3.36
N GLN A 89 -0.82 -8.98 4.50
CA GLN A 89 0.26 -9.97 4.63
C GLN A 89 -0.14 -11.37 4.17
N LYS A 90 -1.40 -11.71 4.24
CA LYS A 90 -1.89 -13.03 3.82
C LYS A 90 -1.76 -13.25 2.31
N TYR A 91 -1.70 -12.20 1.54
CA TYR A 91 -1.79 -12.25 0.08
C TYR A 91 -0.57 -11.75 -0.66
N VAL A 92 0.32 -11.01 -0.01
CA VAL A 92 1.53 -10.49 -0.65
C VAL A 92 2.71 -11.44 -0.43
N ASP A 93 3.61 -11.48 -1.40
CA ASP A 93 4.85 -12.26 -1.29
C ASP A 93 5.88 -11.53 -0.44
N ASN A 94 5.94 -10.21 -0.57
CA ASN A 94 6.78 -9.35 0.25
C ASN A 94 5.99 -8.12 0.67
N LEU A 95 6.22 -7.67 1.88
CA LEU A 95 5.58 -6.47 2.41
C LEU A 95 6.63 -5.58 3.07
N ILE A 96 6.68 -4.34 2.61
CA ILE A 96 7.50 -3.29 3.21
C ILE A 96 6.57 -2.32 3.92
N VAL A 97 6.77 -2.16 5.22
CA VAL A 97 5.99 -1.23 6.04
C VAL A 97 6.87 -0.07 6.44
N ILE A 98 6.46 1.13 6.06
CA ILE A 98 7.19 2.37 6.36
C ILE A 98 6.39 3.14 7.41
N PRO A 99 6.88 3.23 8.66
CA PRO A 99 6.21 4.06 9.66
C PRO A 99 6.38 5.54 9.33
N ASN A 100 5.29 6.25 9.15
CA ASN A 100 5.32 7.70 8.90
C ASN A 100 6.03 8.46 10.02
N GLN A 101 5.98 7.95 11.24
CA GLN A 101 6.68 8.52 12.38
C GLN A 101 8.18 8.62 12.14
N ASN A 102 8.80 7.60 11.53
CA ASN A 102 10.23 7.63 11.20
C ASN A 102 10.53 8.70 10.15
N ILE A 103 9.62 8.88 9.19
CA ILE A 103 9.76 9.93 8.18
C ILE A 103 9.66 11.30 8.84
N PHE A 104 8.74 11.48 9.78
CA PHE A 104 8.58 12.72 10.52
C PHE A 104 9.85 13.07 11.32
N HIS A 105 10.51 12.08 11.94
CA HIS A 105 11.76 12.30 12.66
C HIS A 105 12.91 12.69 11.73
N LEU A 106 12.88 12.31 10.47
CA LEU A 106 13.87 12.71 9.47
C LEU A 106 13.62 14.11 8.91
N ALA A 107 12.40 14.63 9.07
CA ALA A 107 12.03 15.96 8.61
C ALA A 107 12.61 17.03 9.53
N LYS A 108 12.88 18.23 8.96
CA LYS A 108 13.33 19.37 9.75
C LYS A 108 12.22 19.88 10.66
N PRO A 109 12.53 20.44 11.84
CA PRO A 109 11.52 20.95 12.77
C PRO A 109 10.57 22.00 12.15
N GLU A 110 11.04 22.75 11.17
CA GLU A 110 10.26 23.77 10.47
C GLU A 110 9.39 23.21 9.35
N THR A 111 9.49 21.93 9.08
CA THR A 111 8.71 21.28 8.00
C THR A 111 7.23 21.27 8.38
N SER A 112 6.38 21.78 7.47
CA SER A 112 4.94 21.78 7.68
C SER A 112 4.38 20.37 7.59
N PHE A 113 3.16 20.15 8.10
CA PHE A 113 2.48 18.86 7.99
C PHE A 113 2.31 18.43 6.53
N THR A 114 1.99 19.37 5.64
CA THR A 114 1.86 19.10 4.20
C THR A 114 3.19 18.62 3.61
N ASP A 115 4.29 19.30 3.96
CA ASP A 115 5.63 18.92 3.51
C ASP A 115 6.01 17.53 4.04
N SER A 116 5.62 17.22 5.27
CA SER A 116 5.87 15.89 5.86
C SER A 116 5.12 14.79 5.11
N LEU A 117 3.89 15.03 4.70
CA LEU A 117 3.12 14.09 3.88
C LEU A 117 3.76 13.88 2.51
N GLN A 118 4.23 14.95 1.88
CA GLN A 118 4.93 14.86 0.60
C GLN A 118 6.24 14.09 0.73
N PHE A 119 6.95 14.28 1.82
CA PHE A 119 8.16 13.51 2.12
C PHE A 119 7.86 12.03 2.29
N ALA A 120 6.74 11.69 2.93
CA ALA A 120 6.29 10.30 3.05
C ALA A 120 6.03 9.67 1.68
N ASP A 121 5.38 10.40 0.77
CA ASP A 121 5.15 9.94 -0.60
C ASP A 121 6.47 9.69 -1.34
N ASN A 122 7.45 10.57 -1.19
CA ASN A 122 8.77 10.40 -1.79
C ASN A 122 9.48 9.15 -1.27
N VAL A 123 9.39 8.88 0.02
CA VAL A 123 9.99 7.66 0.62
C VAL A 123 9.32 6.40 0.08
N LEU A 124 8.00 6.44 -0.12
CA LEU A 124 7.28 5.34 -0.75
C LEU A 124 7.78 5.07 -2.17
N ILE A 125 7.94 6.12 -2.97
CA ILE A 125 8.48 6.02 -4.33
C ILE A 125 9.89 5.44 -4.31
N ASP A 126 10.75 5.90 -3.41
CA ASP A 126 12.12 5.40 -3.26
C ASP A 126 12.13 3.93 -2.81
N GLY A 127 11.21 3.54 -1.93
CA GLY A 127 11.03 2.15 -1.51
C GLY A 127 10.68 1.25 -2.69
N VAL A 128 9.77 1.67 -3.54
CA VAL A 128 9.39 0.94 -4.76
C VAL A 128 10.58 0.83 -5.71
N LYS A 129 11.32 1.91 -5.92
CA LYS A 129 12.52 1.90 -6.77
C LYS A 129 13.58 0.93 -6.23
N THR A 130 13.80 0.92 -4.94
CA THR A 130 14.77 0.03 -4.29
C THR A 130 14.40 -1.43 -4.53
N VAL A 131 13.15 -1.79 -4.38
CA VAL A 131 12.64 -3.14 -4.66
C VAL A 131 12.83 -3.49 -6.14
N SER A 132 12.52 -2.57 -7.05
CA SER A 132 12.71 -2.77 -8.48
C SER A 132 14.17 -3.00 -8.84
N TYR A 133 15.10 -2.22 -8.28
CA TYR A 133 16.53 -2.40 -8.52
C TYR A 133 17.04 -3.73 -7.98
N THR A 134 16.63 -4.12 -6.78
CA THR A 134 16.96 -5.41 -6.20
C THR A 134 16.49 -6.55 -7.13
N HIS A 135 15.31 -6.40 -7.68
CA HIS A 135 14.74 -7.40 -8.60
C HIS A 135 15.51 -7.48 -9.91
N LEU A 136 15.97 -6.34 -10.44
CA LEU A 136 16.77 -6.28 -11.65
C LEU A 136 18.17 -6.87 -11.49
N THR A 137 18.74 -6.87 -10.28
CA THR A 137 20.05 -7.46 -10.00
C THR A 137 20.00 -8.97 -9.85
N LEU A 138 18.81 -9.55 -9.65
CA LEU A 138 18.64 -10.99 -9.62
C LEU A 138 18.61 -11.54 -11.06
N PRO A 139 19.03 -12.82 -11.26
CA PRO A 139 18.99 -13.43 -12.60
C PRO A 139 17.58 -13.68 -13.12
N THR A 140 16.57 -13.30 -12.39
CA THR A 140 15.17 -13.36 -12.80
C THR A 140 14.78 -12.09 -13.54
N LYS A 141 14.10 -12.23 -14.64
CA LYS A 141 13.62 -11.08 -15.40
C LYS A 141 12.47 -10.43 -14.66
N SER A 142 12.58 -9.12 -14.44
CA SER A 142 11.50 -8.31 -13.91
C SER A 142 10.85 -7.56 -15.05
N SER A 143 9.52 -7.49 -15.05
CA SER A 143 8.74 -6.71 -16.00
C SER A 143 8.23 -5.38 -15.42
N VAL A 144 8.82 -4.96 -14.37
CA VAL A 144 8.50 -3.68 -13.71
C VAL A 144 9.07 -2.50 -14.46
#